data_d2f318b0d4a34ee91246a6b32a2f4c6e
#
_entry.id   d2f318b0d4a34ee91246a6b32a2f4c6e
#
_cell.length_a   1.000
_cell.length_b   1.000
_cell.length_c   1.000
_cell.angle_alpha   90.00
_cell.angle_beta   90.00
_cell.angle_gamma   90.00
#
_symmetry.space_group_name_H-M   'P 1'
#
loop_
_entity.id
_entity.type
_entity.pdbx_description
1 polymer ?
#
loop_
_entity_poly.entity_id
_entity_poly.type
_entity_poly.pdbx_seq_one_letter_code
_entity_poly.pdbx_strand_id
1 'polypeptide(L)'
;MEENLAAEWNRKSWVESANDSSCGFPLQSLPYCIFTTEDSRPHPGIGIGDSILDLQICNRTGLFEGLPRPVHTACDARTLNPLIACGSAAHAMLRTRLMHLLDEAADPSTRHSVAAALVSKQAAKLLKPVEPANYTDFYASIDHATRVGELFRPDNPLLPNYKHVPIGYHGRASSIVVSGTEIRRPTGQTKPTEGSLPNFGPTKFLDYELEVALYIADGNPLGEPIPIREAANRIFGISLLNDWSARDLQAWEYQPLGPFLAKSFATSVSPWVVPFAALAPFRVPARIRPSFDSSDGPLPYLFDGIDQYTGAIDLTVEAWLQTPAMRAAGRPAHRLSEASLAELWWTPAQLIAHHTSNGCNLLPCDLLATGTISNREDSSAGCLLELTVGGAQPIQLPSGETRRALEDGDEVILRGICRRNGYPEVSLGECRGIVAPAL
;
A
#
# COMPACT_ATOMS: atom_id res chain seq x y z
N MET A 1 23.94 10.62 -13.53
CA MET A 1 22.58 10.46 -13.00
C MET A 1 22.62 10.18 -11.49
N GLU A 2 23.48 9.28 -11.00
CA GLU A 2 23.63 8.99 -9.56
C GLU A 2 24.14 10.17 -8.73
N GLU A 3 25.09 10.98 -9.22
CA GLU A 3 25.59 12.16 -8.50
C GLU A 3 24.52 13.26 -8.32
N ASN A 4 23.64 13.46 -9.29
CA ASN A 4 22.53 14.41 -9.18
C ASN A 4 21.44 13.91 -8.20
N LEU A 5 21.16 12.62 -8.20
CA LEU A 5 20.27 11.99 -7.23
C LEU A 5 20.82 12.13 -5.81
N ALA A 6 22.10 11.82 -5.60
CA ALA A 6 22.74 11.94 -4.28
C ALA A 6 22.68 13.40 -3.74
N ALA A 7 22.88 14.40 -4.59
CA ALA A 7 22.79 15.80 -4.19
C ALA A 7 21.38 16.21 -3.76
N GLU A 8 20.33 15.74 -4.46
CA GLU A 8 18.93 16.01 -4.10
C GLU A 8 18.55 15.35 -2.77
N TRP A 9 19.06 14.15 -2.50
CA TRP A 9 18.74 13.39 -1.31
C TRP A 9 19.50 13.82 -0.06
N ASN A 10 20.56 14.62 -0.19
CA ASN A 10 21.31 15.22 0.92
C ASN A 10 20.73 16.58 1.38
N ARG A 11 19.69 17.10 0.69
CA ARG A 11 19.04 18.36 1.07
C ARG A 11 18.32 18.22 2.42
N LYS A 12 18.44 19.27 3.24
CA LYS A 12 17.74 19.37 4.52
C LYS A 12 16.53 20.29 4.43
N SER A 13 15.59 20.08 5.32
CA SER A 13 14.46 20.97 5.49
C SER A 13 14.74 21.98 6.60
N TRP A 14 14.17 23.18 6.50
CA TRP A 14 14.10 24.10 7.65
C TRP A 14 13.07 23.62 8.69
N VAL A 15 12.21 22.67 8.38
CA VAL A 15 11.35 21.95 9.35
C VAL A 15 12.23 20.93 10.08
N GLU A 16 12.69 21.26 11.29
CA GLU A 16 13.72 20.50 12.00
C GLU A 16 13.38 19.01 12.16
N SER A 17 12.12 18.69 12.50
CA SER A 17 11.66 17.30 12.68
C SER A 17 11.77 16.44 11.42
N ALA A 18 11.85 17.05 10.23
CA ALA A 18 12.04 16.34 8.97
C ALA A 18 13.49 15.88 8.74
N ASN A 19 14.44 16.36 9.51
CA ASN A 19 15.86 16.03 9.39
C ASN A 19 16.31 14.90 10.33
N ASP A 20 15.43 14.42 11.20
CA ASP A 20 15.66 13.19 11.95
C ASP A 20 15.64 12.01 10.98
N SER A 21 16.70 11.19 10.99
CA SER A 21 16.84 10.04 10.07
C SER A 21 15.71 9.03 10.21
N SER A 22 15.05 9.00 11.36
CA SER A 22 13.94 8.08 11.68
C SER A 22 12.56 8.72 11.58
N CYS A 23 12.43 9.98 11.15
CA CYS A 23 11.12 10.67 11.08
C CYS A 23 10.14 10.03 10.08
N GLY A 24 10.66 9.28 9.10
CA GLY A 24 9.91 8.62 8.05
C GLY A 24 9.31 9.55 6.99
N PHE A 25 9.21 10.85 7.25
CA PHE A 25 8.69 11.86 6.33
C PHE A 25 9.70 13.00 6.12
N PRO A 26 10.90 12.68 5.56
CA PRO A 26 11.90 13.67 5.21
C PRO A 26 11.45 14.55 4.04
N LEU A 27 12.19 15.62 3.76
CA LEU A 27 11.95 16.51 2.60
C LEU A 27 11.80 15.74 1.28
N GLN A 28 12.51 14.65 1.12
CA GLN A 28 12.52 13.84 -0.09
C GLN A 28 11.27 12.95 -0.24
N SER A 29 10.58 12.64 0.86
CA SER A 29 9.38 11.79 0.85
C SER A 29 8.14 12.57 0.41
N LEU A 30 7.74 13.56 1.20
CA LEU A 30 6.55 14.40 0.99
C LEU A 30 5.29 13.59 0.66
N PRO A 31 4.86 12.65 1.52
CA PRO A 31 3.66 11.84 1.28
C PRO A 31 2.40 12.71 1.29
N TYR A 32 1.50 12.44 0.34
CA TYR A 32 0.20 13.09 0.26
C TYR A 32 -0.79 12.48 1.25
N CYS A 33 -1.69 13.32 1.78
CA CYS A 33 -2.83 12.88 2.58
C CYS A 33 -4.05 13.77 2.32
N ILE A 34 -5.21 13.30 2.79
CA ILE A 34 -6.38 14.14 3.05
C ILE A 34 -6.54 14.24 4.55
N PHE A 35 -6.71 15.45 5.05
CA PHE A 35 -6.88 15.69 6.47
C PHE A 35 -7.94 16.77 6.76
N THR A 36 -8.36 16.84 8.00
CA THR A 36 -9.20 17.90 8.54
C THR A 36 -8.71 18.25 9.95
N THR A 37 -8.98 19.47 10.37
CA THR A 37 -8.85 19.92 11.76
C THR A 37 -10.25 20.25 12.30
N GLU A 38 -10.38 20.67 13.58
CA GLU A 38 -11.69 21.02 14.16
C GLU A 38 -12.44 22.09 13.34
N ASP A 39 -11.70 23.05 12.75
CA ASP A 39 -12.25 24.20 12.05
C ASP A 39 -12.19 24.09 10.51
N SER A 40 -11.73 22.95 9.96
CA SER A 40 -11.53 22.80 8.52
C SER A 40 -12.39 21.70 7.89
N ARG A 41 -12.68 21.86 6.59
CA ARG A 41 -13.20 20.76 5.76
C ARG A 41 -12.06 19.88 5.30
N PRO A 42 -12.32 18.60 4.92
CA PRO A 42 -11.31 17.76 4.30
C PRO A 42 -10.64 18.42 3.10
N HIS A 43 -9.30 18.43 3.06
CA HIS A 43 -8.50 18.98 1.96
C HIS A 43 -7.11 18.33 1.92
N PRO A 44 -6.36 18.47 0.80
CA PRO A 44 -5.05 17.85 0.65
C PRO A 44 -3.98 18.49 1.52
N GLY A 45 -3.09 17.64 2.02
CA GLY A 45 -1.88 18.00 2.74
C GLY A 45 -0.69 17.14 2.35
N ILE A 46 0.49 17.58 2.77
CA ILE A 46 1.77 16.89 2.59
C ILE A 46 2.41 16.64 3.94
N GLY A 47 2.78 15.39 4.22
CA GLY A 47 3.54 15.05 5.42
C GLY A 47 5.00 15.53 5.33
N ILE A 48 5.47 16.19 6.37
CA ILE A 48 6.86 16.65 6.55
C ILE A 48 7.24 16.57 8.02
N GLY A 49 8.21 15.75 8.38
CA GLY A 49 8.58 15.54 9.79
C GLY A 49 7.38 15.14 10.64
N ASP A 50 7.06 15.89 11.66
CA ASP A 50 5.91 15.74 12.58
C ASP A 50 4.70 16.59 12.18
N SER A 51 4.74 17.24 11.02
CA SER A 51 3.75 18.21 10.56
C SER A 51 3.12 17.80 9.23
N ILE A 52 2.02 18.48 8.90
CA ILE A 52 1.34 18.44 7.61
C ILE A 52 1.40 19.84 7.03
N LEU A 53 1.91 19.99 5.82
CA LEU A 53 1.79 21.24 5.05
C LEU A 53 0.42 21.26 4.38
N ASP A 54 -0.38 22.26 4.72
CA ASP A 54 -1.72 22.50 4.19
C ASP A 54 -1.63 23.08 2.77
N LEU A 55 -2.00 22.26 1.76
CA LEU A 55 -1.95 22.71 0.36
C LEU A 55 -3.01 23.78 0.03
N GLN A 56 -4.12 23.79 0.75
CA GLN A 56 -5.17 24.81 0.56
C GLN A 56 -4.68 26.17 1.03
N ILE A 57 -4.04 26.26 2.20
CA ILE A 57 -3.44 27.49 2.69
C ILE A 57 -2.32 27.96 1.76
N CYS A 58 -1.40 27.06 1.36
CA CYS A 58 -0.34 27.40 0.41
C CYS A 58 -0.89 27.99 -0.89
N ASN A 59 -1.97 27.40 -1.42
CA ASN A 59 -2.63 27.89 -2.62
C ASN A 59 -3.24 29.31 -2.43
N ARG A 60 -3.97 29.52 -1.33
CA ARG A 60 -4.64 30.80 -1.03
C ARG A 60 -3.66 31.94 -0.74
N THR A 61 -2.47 31.62 -0.23
CA THR A 61 -1.42 32.61 0.08
C THR A 61 -0.46 32.87 -1.10
N GLY A 62 -0.74 32.31 -2.28
CA GLY A 62 0.06 32.55 -3.49
C GLY A 62 1.36 31.74 -3.56
N LEU A 63 1.64 30.83 -2.61
CA LEU A 63 2.87 30.01 -2.61
C LEU A 63 2.96 29.05 -3.83
N PHE A 64 1.86 28.81 -4.50
CA PHE A 64 1.75 27.98 -5.70
C PHE A 64 1.63 28.77 -7.02
N GLU A 65 1.90 30.07 -6.99
CA GLU A 65 1.91 30.89 -8.20
C GLU A 65 2.82 30.28 -9.29
N GLY A 66 2.30 30.24 -10.52
CA GLY A 66 3.00 29.61 -11.66
C GLY A 66 2.76 28.10 -11.84
N LEU A 67 2.05 27.41 -10.93
CA LEU A 67 1.61 26.06 -11.16
C LEU A 67 0.39 26.00 -12.10
N PRO A 68 0.15 24.87 -12.78
CA PRO A 68 -1.01 24.69 -13.65
C PRO A 68 -2.34 24.89 -12.90
N ARG A 69 -3.33 25.55 -13.58
CA ARG A 69 -4.66 25.81 -13.00
C ARG A 69 -5.34 24.57 -12.38
N PRO A 70 -5.28 23.36 -12.96
CA PRO A 70 -5.85 22.17 -12.32
C PRO A 70 -5.29 21.90 -10.92
N VAL A 71 -3.99 22.13 -10.67
CA VAL A 71 -3.37 21.96 -9.35
C VAL A 71 -4.00 22.91 -8.33
N HIS A 72 -4.20 24.18 -8.68
CA HIS A 72 -4.87 25.16 -7.80
C HIS A 72 -6.28 24.70 -7.41
N THR A 73 -7.05 24.19 -8.37
CA THR A 73 -8.39 23.65 -8.10
C THR A 73 -8.34 22.41 -7.21
N ALA A 74 -7.35 21.54 -7.41
CA ALA A 74 -7.19 20.32 -6.64
C ALA A 74 -6.84 20.55 -5.17
N CYS A 75 -6.20 21.68 -4.83
CA CYS A 75 -5.88 22.03 -3.44
C CYS A 75 -7.13 22.28 -2.55
N ASP A 76 -8.29 22.54 -3.13
CA ASP A 76 -9.57 22.69 -2.42
C ASP A 76 -10.43 21.41 -2.44
N ALA A 77 -9.95 20.31 -3.02
CA ALA A 77 -10.68 19.05 -3.16
C ALA A 77 -10.75 18.28 -1.84
N ARG A 78 -11.75 17.39 -1.72
CA ARG A 78 -11.94 16.54 -0.54
C ARG A 78 -11.25 15.19 -0.62
N THR A 79 -10.64 14.88 -1.77
CA THR A 79 -9.87 13.67 -2.07
C THR A 79 -8.69 14.06 -2.93
N LEU A 80 -7.69 13.18 -3.03
CA LEU A 80 -6.56 13.38 -3.93
C LEU A 80 -6.92 13.15 -5.42
N ASN A 81 -8.14 12.66 -5.72
CA ASN A 81 -8.52 12.32 -7.09
C ASN A 81 -8.30 13.46 -8.10
N PRO A 82 -8.72 14.72 -7.84
CA PRO A 82 -8.44 15.82 -8.77
C PRO A 82 -6.96 16.12 -8.92
N LEU A 83 -6.16 15.95 -7.84
CA LEU A 83 -4.72 16.16 -7.89
C LEU A 83 -4.03 15.07 -8.73
N ILE A 84 -4.39 13.82 -8.51
CA ILE A 84 -3.87 12.68 -9.29
C ILE A 84 -4.21 12.86 -10.78
N ALA A 85 -5.42 13.30 -11.09
CA ALA A 85 -5.88 13.55 -12.46
C ALA A 85 -5.19 14.75 -13.16
N CYS A 86 -4.37 15.54 -12.44
CA CYS A 86 -3.58 16.60 -13.08
C CYS A 86 -2.46 16.07 -14.00
N GLY A 87 -2.08 14.80 -13.86
CA GLY A 87 -1.06 14.13 -14.67
C GLY A 87 0.36 14.34 -14.18
N SER A 88 1.28 13.49 -14.66
CA SER A 88 2.65 13.37 -14.18
C SER A 88 3.47 14.66 -14.28
N ALA A 89 3.29 15.46 -15.36
CA ALA A 89 3.98 16.74 -15.51
C ALA A 89 3.60 17.75 -14.41
N ALA A 90 2.32 17.84 -14.06
CA ALA A 90 1.84 18.72 -12.99
C ALA A 90 2.31 18.24 -11.61
N HIS A 91 2.37 16.94 -11.38
CA HIS A 91 2.91 16.35 -10.14
C HIS A 91 4.40 16.71 -9.97
N ALA A 92 5.20 16.61 -11.03
CA ALA A 92 6.61 16.98 -11.00
C ALA A 92 6.81 18.48 -10.68
N MET A 93 6.00 19.36 -11.28
CA MET A 93 6.04 20.80 -11.00
C MET A 93 5.66 21.09 -9.53
N LEU A 94 4.59 20.49 -9.03
CA LEU A 94 4.16 20.65 -7.63
C LEU A 94 5.24 20.13 -6.67
N ARG A 95 5.80 18.93 -6.92
CA ARG A 95 6.88 18.38 -6.10
C ARG A 95 8.09 19.31 -6.04
N THR A 96 8.54 19.82 -7.18
CA THR A 96 9.65 20.78 -7.25
C THR A 96 9.36 22.04 -6.43
N ARG A 97 8.13 22.57 -6.53
CA ARG A 97 7.70 23.73 -5.74
C ARG A 97 7.71 23.42 -4.24
N LEU A 98 7.15 22.29 -3.82
CA LEU A 98 7.11 21.86 -2.40
C LEU A 98 8.52 21.69 -1.84
N MET A 99 9.42 21.03 -2.58
CA MET A 99 10.81 20.89 -2.16
C MET A 99 11.51 22.23 -2.01
N HIS A 100 11.24 23.20 -2.89
CA HIS A 100 11.81 24.56 -2.78
C HIS A 100 11.28 25.31 -1.55
N LEU A 101 9.96 25.22 -1.28
CA LEU A 101 9.33 25.89 -0.14
C LEU A 101 9.81 25.37 1.23
N LEU A 102 10.15 24.09 1.30
CA LEU A 102 10.51 23.38 2.52
C LEU A 102 12.04 23.21 2.70
N ASP A 103 12.84 23.60 1.71
CA ASP A 103 14.32 23.50 1.75
C ASP A 103 14.94 24.44 2.79
N GLU A 104 16.05 24.02 3.40
CA GLU A 104 16.81 24.84 4.34
C GLU A 104 17.36 26.14 3.71
N ALA A 105 17.48 26.20 2.39
CA ALA A 105 17.92 27.39 1.66
C ALA A 105 16.76 28.35 1.32
N ALA A 106 15.51 28.03 1.67
CA ALA A 106 14.37 28.93 1.44
C ALA A 106 14.58 30.25 2.20
N ASP A 107 14.23 31.36 1.58
CA ASP A 107 14.39 32.67 2.20
C ASP A 107 13.46 32.87 3.43
N PRO A 108 13.80 33.79 4.38
CA PRO A 108 13.05 33.95 5.60
C PRO A 108 11.57 34.31 5.40
N SER A 109 11.22 35.07 4.34
CA SER A 109 9.84 35.47 4.05
C SER A 109 9.02 34.28 3.57
N THR A 110 9.59 33.46 2.73
CA THR A 110 9.02 32.17 2.29
C THR A 110 8.79 31.23 3.47
N ARG A 111 9.82 31.04 4.32
CA ARG A 111 9.68 30.20 5.52
C ARG A 111 8.56 30.69 6.44
N HIS A 112 8.46 32.00 6.67
CA HIS A 112 7.39 32.58 7.49
C HIS A 112 6.00 32.29 6.91
N SER A 113 5.82 32.45 5.60
CA SER A 113 4.55 32.19 4.93
C SER A 113 4.18 30.69 4.95
N VAL A 114 5.16 29.80 4.75
CA VAL A 114 4.98 28.35 4.81
C VAL A 114 4.70 27.86 6.23
N ALA A 115 5.36 28.45 7.25
CA ALA A 115 5.13 28.11 8.66
C ALA A 115 3.67 28.31 9.09
N ALA A 116 2.99 29.32 8.55
CA ALA A 116 1.55 29.55 8.79
C ALA A 116 0.64 28.47 8.18
N ALA A 117 1.16 27.68 7.24
CA ALA A 117 0.46 26.56 6.62
C ALA A 117 0.83 25.18 7.22
N LEU A 118 1.69 25.12 8.23
CA LEU A 118 2.04 23.87 8.91
C LEU A 118 1.04 23.57 10.04
N VAL A 119 0.54 22.33 10.01
CA VAL A 119 -0.36 21.77 11.02
C VAL A 119 0.33 20.58 11.68
N SER A 120 0.30 20.48 13.01
CA SER A 120 0.81 19.28 13.71
C SER A 120 0.00 18.05 13.29
N LYS A 121 0.68 16.94 13.01
CA LYS A 121 0.02 15.64 12.76
C LYS A 121 -0.93 15.23 13.88
N GLN A 122 -0.63 15.59 15.12
CA GLN A 122 -1.47 15.26 16.28
C GLN A 122 -2.79 16.04 16.30
N ALA A 123 -2.85 17.24 15.71
CA ALA A 123 -4.03 18.06 15.61
C ALA A 123 -4.90 17.72 14.38
N ALA A 124 -4.39 16.88 13.49
CA ALA A 124 -5.04 16.52 12.24
C ALA A 124 -5.76 15.17 12.36
N LYS A 125 -6.98 15.11 11.84
CA LYS A 125 -7.69 13.86 11.57
C LYS A 125 -7.44 13.47 10.11
N LEU A 126 -6.74 12.36 9.91
CA LEU A 126 -6.47 11.83 8.58
C LEU A 126 -7.68 11.06 8.04
N LEU A 127 -7.91 11.17 6.73
CA LEU A 127 -9.05 10.59 6.04
C LEU A 127 -8.58 9.71 4.88
N LYS A 128 -9.54 8.98 4.25
CA LYS A 128 -9.24 8.18 3.05
C LYS A 128 -8.69 9.10 1.95
N PRO A 129 -7.46 8.85 1.44
CA PRO A 129 -6.81 9.82 0.57
C PRO A 129 -7.38 9.81 -0.84
N VAL A 130 -7.78 8.64 -1.35
CA VAL A 130 -8.25 8.43 -2.72
C VAL A 130 -9.57 7.68 -2.68
N GLU A 131 -10.49 8.04 -3.56
CA GLU A 131 -11.72 7.29 -3.86
C GLU A 131 -11.53 6.54 -5.20
N PRO A 132 -11.04 5.29 -5.18
CA PRO A 132 -10.84 4.53 -6.40
C PRO A 132 -12.18 4.18 -7.05
N ALA A 133 -12.27 4.33 -8.38
CA ALA A 133 -13.42 3.83 -9.13
C ALA A 133 -13.35 2.30 -9.28
N ASN A 134 -12.13 1.78 -9.47
CA ASN A 134 -11.87 0.36 -9.64
C ASN A 134 -10.76 -0.09 -8.69
N TYR A 135 -10.83 -1.36 -8.31
CA TYR A 135 -9.84 -2.02 -7.48
C TYR A 135 -9.53 -3.39 -8.08
N THR A 136 -8.26 -3.65 -8.32
CA THR A 136 -7.76 -4.95 -8.74
C THR A 136 -6.73 -5.41 -7.73
N ASP A 137 -6.91 -6.61 -7.20
CA ASP A 137 -5.95 -7.23 -6.32
C ASP A 137 -5.22 -8.37 -7.03
N PHE A 138 -3.89 -8.32 -6.96
CA PHE A 138 -3.01 -9.30 -7.60
C PHE A 138 -2.56 -10.37 -6.60
N TYR A 139 -1.77 -11.30 -7.09
CA TYR A 139 -1.22 -12.42 -6.34
C TYR A 139 0.28 -12.53 -6.62
N ALA A 140 1.02 -11.41 -6.35
CA ALA A 140 2.37 -11.23 -6.87
C ALA A 140 3.47 -11.97 -6.11
N SER A 141 3.22 -12.47 -4.88
CA SER A 141 4.20 -13.25 -4.11
C SER A 141 4.12 -14.74 -4.42
N ILE A 142 5.20 -15.29 -5.01
CA ILE A 142 5.30 -16.72 -5.27
C ILE A 142 5.40 -17.54 -3.97
N ASP A 143 6.00 -16.95 -2.93
CA ASP A 143 6.17 -17.61 -1.64
C ASP A 143 4.82 -17.76 -0.94
N HIS A 144 3.99 -16.70 -0.96
CA HIS A 144 2.59 -16.77 -0.51
C HIS A 144 1.79 -17.81 -1.31
N ALA A 145 1.84 -17.72 -2.64
CA ALA A 145 1.11 -18.63 -3.52
C ALA A 145 1.49 -20.11 -3.29
N THR A 146 2.76 -20.38 -3.02
CA THR A 146 3.26 -21.72 -2.74
C THR A 146 2.74 -22.23 -1.39
N ARG A 147 2.90 -21.45 -0.29
CA ARG A 147 2.43 -21.87 1.05
C ARG A 147 0.92 -22.09 1.10
N VAL A 148 0.15 -21.17 0.53
CA VAL A 148 -1.31 -21.35 0.44
C VAL A 148 -1.67 -22.54 -0.43
N GLY A 149 -0.90 -22.75 -1.51
CA GLY A 149 -1.05 -23.91 -2.36
C GLY A 149 -0.78 -25.22 -1.62
N GLU A 150 0.26 -25.31 -0.79
CA GLU A 150 0.57 -26.47 0.04
C GLU A 150 -0.56 -26.82 1.00
N LEU A 151 -1.28 -25.83 1.54
CA LEU A 151 -2.44 -26.07 2.41
C LEU A 151 -3.65 -26.64 1.66
N PHE A 152 -3.87 -26.22 0.41
CA PHE A 152 -5.09 -26.57 -0.34
C PHE A 152 -4.86 -27.60 -1.45
N ARG A 153 -3.64 -27.76 -1.95
CA ARG A 153 -3.25 -28.61 -3.07
C ARG A 153 -1.82 -29.15 -2.87
N PRO A 154 -1.56 -29.94 -1.83
CA PRO A 154 -0.22 -30.38 -1.44
C PRO A 154 0.56 -31.08 -2.58
N ASP A 155 -0.14 -31.81 -3.46
CA ASP A 155 0.47 -32.50 -4.61
C ASP A 155 0.86 -31.55 -5.76
N ASN A 156 0.27 -30.36 -5.83
CA ASN A 156 0.57 -29.34 -6.84
C ASN A 156 0.32 -27.93 -6.28
N PRO A 157 1.20 -27.46 -5.39
CA PRO A 157 1.01 -26.20 -4.68
C PRO A 157 0.88 -24.99 -5.60
N LEU A 158 1.76 -24.89 -6.60
CA LEU A 158 1.80 -23.78 -7.52
C LEU A 158 1.19 -24.17 -8.86
N LEU A 159 0.09 -23.50 -9.22
CA LEU A 159 -0.55 -23.76 -10.51
C LEU A 159 0.38 -23.42 -11.69
N PRO A 160 0.33 -24.17 -12.81
CA PRO A 160 1.29 -24.04 -13.91
C PRO A 160 1.31 -22.67 -14.58
N ASN A 161 0.20 -21.92 -14.52
CA ASN A 161 0.10 -20.57 -15.09
C ASN A 161 0.69 -19.48 -14.18
N TYR A 162 0.95 -19.74 -12.90
CA TYR A 162 1.37 -18.73 -11.93
C TYR A 162 2.62 -17.98 -12.37
N LYS A 163 3.63 -18.71 -12.87
CA LYS A 163 4.92 -18.14 -13.26
C LYS A 163 4.86 -17.33 -14.57
N HIS A 164 3.76 -17.38 -15.29
CA HIS A 164 3.56 -16.74 -16.59
C HIS A 164 2.53 -15.61 -16.57
N VAL A 165 1.56 -15.69 -15.66
CA VAL A 165 0.42 -14.78 -15.60
C VAL A 165 0.41 -14.07 -14.26
N PRO A 166 0.54 -12.73 -14.22
CA PRO A 166 0.17 -11.96 -13.03
C PRO A 166 -1.32 -12.14 -12.72
N ILE A 167 -1.61 -13.11 -11.85
CA ILE A 167 -3.00 -13.45 -11.47
C ILE A 167 -3.56 -12.35 -10.60
N GLY A 168 -4.79 -11.94 -10.84
CA GLY A 168 -5.51 -10.98 -10.05
C GLY A 168 -7.01 -11.19 -10.10
N TYR A 169 -7.74 -10.54 -9.20
CA TYR A 169 -9.19 -10.49 -9.20
C TYR A 169 -9.69 -9.05 -9.02
N HIS A 170 -10.95 -8.79 -9.40
CA HIS A 170 -11.57 -7.48 -9.20
C HIS A 170 -12.08 -7.35 -7.78
N GLY A 171 -11.40 -6.51 -6.99
CA GLY A 171 -11.79 -6.19 -5.62
C GLY A 171 -12.98 -5.23 -5.55
N ARG A 172 -13.55 -5.10 -4.38
CA ARG A 172 -14.70 -4.21 -4.14
C ARG A 172 -14.22 -2.80 -3.72
N ALA A 173 -14.19 -1.86 -4.66
CA ALA A 173 -13.72 -0.49 -4.39
C ALA A 173 -14.58 0.23 -3.34
N SER A 174 -15.90 -0.03 -3.27
CA SER A 174 -16.80 0.66 -2.34
C SER A 174 -16.62 0.29 -0.87
N SER A 175 -15.92 -0.80 -0.55
CA SER A 175 -15.60 -1.22 0.83
C SER A 175 -14.17 -0.90 1.24
N ILE A 176 -13.45 -0.09 0.46
CA ILE A 176 -12.15 0.44 0.86
C ILE A 176 -12.35 1.52 1.90
N VAL A 177 -11.74 1.34 3.07
CA VAL A 177 -11.81 2.23 4.23
C VAL A 177 -10.42 2.74 4.61
N VAL A 178 -10.36 3.86 5.34
CA VAL A 178 -9.09 4.39 5.84
C VAL A 178 -8.64 3.66 7.10
N SER A 179 -7.35 3.60 7.32
CA SER A 179 -6.70 3.18 8.57
C SER A 179 -7.40 3.76 9.81
N GLY A 180 -7.61 2.93 10.82
CA GLY A 180 -8.32 3.29 12.06
C GLY A 180 -9.84 3.05 12.02
N THR A 181 -10.38 2.64 10.87
CA THR A 181 -11.78 2.20 10.79
C THR A 181 -11.94 0.84 11.45
N GLU A 182 -12.98 0.67 12.27
CA GLU A 182 -13.34 -0.64 12.83
C GLU A 182 -13.81 -1.59 11.73
N ILE A 183 -13.30 -2.83 11.77
CA ILE A 183 -13.61 -3.87 10.80
C ILE A 183 -14.58 -4.86 11.44
N ARG A 184 -15.82 -4.79 11.03
CA ARG A 184 -16.85 -5.70 11.51
C ARG A 184 -16.60 -7.09 10.99
N ARG A 185 -16.59 -8.09 11.89
CA ARG A 185 -16.49 -9.51 11.53
C ARG A 185 -17.61 -9.88 10.55
N PRO A 186 -17.29 -10.36 9.33
CA PRO A 186 -18.31 -10.67 8.35
C PRO A 186 -19.05 -11.96 8.69
N THR A 187 -20.28 -12.08 8.20
CA THR A 187 -21.08 -13.29 8.21
C THR A 187 -21.22 -13.84 6.79
N GLY A 188 -21.26 -15.14 6.66
CA GLY A 188 -21.42 -15.80 5.38
C GLY A 188 -21.64 -17.30 5.51
N GLN A 189 -21.66 -17.99 4.37
CA GLN A 189 -21.78 -19.44 4.34
C GLN A 189 -20.41 -20.09 4.55
N THR A 190 -20.39 -21.13 5.34
CA THR A 190 -19.24 -22.02 5.52
C THR A 190 -19.68 -23.47 5.41
N LYS A 191 -18.78 -24.34 5.00
CA LYS A 191 -18.99 -25.80 4.98
C LYS A 191 -17.88 -26.48 5.77
N PRO A 192 -18.06 -26.71 7.07
CA PRO A 192 -16.98 -27.14 7.96
C PRO A 192 -16.40 -28.53 7.65
N THR A 193 -17.23 -29.45 7.16
CA THR A 193 -16.82 -30.82 6.86
C THR A 193 -17.46 -31.33 5.59
N GLU A 194 -16.76 -32.24 4.90
CA GLU A 194 -17.32 -32.91 3.73
C GLU A 194 -18.59 -33.70 4.10
N GLY A 195 -19.63 -33.60 3.26
CA GLY A 195 -20.93 -34.23 3.55
C GLY A 195 -21.87 -33.46 4.49
N SER A 196 -21.38 -32.42 5.22
CA SER A 196 -22.26 -31.58 6.05
C SER A 196 -23.04 -30.58 5.21
N LEU A 197 -24.18 -30.08 5.74
CA LEU A 197 -24.87 -28.93 5.18
C LEU A 197 -24.08 -27.65 5.45
N PRO A 198 -24.12 -26.65 4.53
CA PRO A 198 -23.54 -25.33 4.80
C PRO A 198 -24.21 -24.67 6.00
N ASN A 199 -23.41 -23.92 6.77
CA ASN A 199 -23.91 -23.06 7.85
C ASN A 199 -23.83 -21.61 7.40
N PHE A 200 -24.68 -20.75 7.95
CA PHE A 200 -24.58 -19.30 7.81
C PHE A 200 -24.34 -18.67 9.17
N GLY A 201 -23.30 -17.84 9.27
CA GLY A 201 -22.94 -17.17 10.52
C GLY A 201 -21.64 -16.39 10.42
N PRO A 202 -21.16 -15.83 11.55
CA PRO A 202 -19.89 -15.12 11.60
C PRO A 202 -18.70 -16.01 11.21
N THR A 203 -17.74 -15.43 10.46
CA THR A 203 -16.48 -16.12 10.18
C THR A 203 -15.75 -16.50 11.46
N LYS A 204 -15.22 -17.72 11.50
CA LYS A 204 -14.38 -18.23 12.59
C LYS A 204 -12.90 -18.11 12.31
N PHE A 205 -12.54 -17.75 11.08
CA PHE A 205 -11.17 -17.58 10.64
C PHE A 205 -11.02 -16.25 9.90
N LEU A 206 -11.12 -15.14 10.66
CA LEU A 206 -10.80 -13.82 10.14
C LEU A 206 -9.27 -13.62 10.14
N ASP A 207 -8.75 -13.07 9.05
CA ASP A 207 -7.34 -12.89 8.79
C ASP A 207 -7.06 -11.48 8.20
N TYR A 208 -5.81 -11.07 8.18
CA TYR A 208 -5.30 -9.90 7.47
C TYR A 208 -4.42 -10.34 6.30
N GLU A 209 -4.22 -9.47 5.33
CA GLU A 209 -3.20 -9.63 4.29
C GLU A 209 -2.37 -8.34 4.19
N LEU A 210 -1.06 -8.50 4.42
CA LEU A 210 -0.06 -7.43 4.36
C LEU A 210 0.28 -7.12 2.91
N GLU A 211 -0.10 -5.93 2.42
CA GLU A 211 0.00 -5.56 1.02
C GLU A 211 0.42 -4.11 0.81
N VAL A 212 0.74 -3.78 -0.45
CA VAL A 212 0.97 -2.43 -0.94
C VAL A 212 -0.01 -2.12 -2.06
N ALA A 213 -0.64 -0.95 -1.97
CA ALA A 213 -1.50 -0.37 -3.00
C ALA A 213 -0.69 0.52 -3.93
N LEU A 214 -0.94 0.43 -5.22
CA LEU A 214 -0.44 1.31 -6.28
C LEU A 214 -1.61 2.16 -6.78
N TYR A 215 -1.48 3.47 -6.80
CA TYR A 215 -2.47 4.38 -7.37
C TYR A 215 -2.05 4.83 -8.77
N ILE A 216 -2.93 4.68 -9.74
CA ILE A 216 -2.67 5.06 -11.13
C ILE A 216 -2.78 6.58 -11.30
N ALA A 217 -1.75 7.21 -11.88
CA ALA A 217 -1.76 8.62 -12.26
C ALA A 217 -2.40 8.82 -13.63
N ASP A 218 -1.79 8.19 -14.63
CA ASP A 218 -2.18 8.35 -16.03
C ASP A 218 -2.72 7.01 -16.55
N GLY A 219 -3.99 6.97 -16.86
CA GLY A 219 -4.66 5.80 -17.44
C GLY A 219 -4.32 5.59 -18.93
N ASN A 220 -5.09 4.74 -19.58
CA ASN A 220 -5.03 4.47 -21.02
C ASN A 220 -6.43 4.44 -21.63
N PRO A 221 -6.58 4.77 -22.92
CA PRO A 221 -7.84 4.56 -23.63
C PRO A 221 -8.20 3.08 -23.72
N LEU A 222 -9.51 2.78 -23.73
CA LEU A 222 -10.00 1.42 -23.96
C LEU A 222 -9.52 0.92 -25.33
N GLY A 223 -8.97 -0.29 -25.36
CA GLY A 223 -8.41 -0.93 -26.54
C GLY A 223 -6.90 -0.66 -26.75
N GLU A 224 -6.29 0.20 -25.96
CA GLU A 224 -4.87 0.56 -26.07
C GLU A 224 -4.06 0.05 -24.87
N PRO A 225 -3.26 -1.03 -24.97
CA PRO A 225 -2.47 -1.54 -23.85
C PRO A 225 -1.32 -0.59 -23.49
N ILE A 226 -0.94 -0.60 -22.20
CA ILE A 226 0.24 0.10 -21.70
C ILE A 226 1.47 -0.82 -21.86
N PRO A 227 2.47 -0.44 -22.69
CA PRO A 227 3.71 -1.21 -22.79
C PRO A 227 4.47 -1.21 -21.46
N ILE A 228 5.13 -2.32 -21.11
CA ILE A 228 5.86 -2.47 -19.83
C ILE A 228 6.87 -1.35 -19.59
N ARG A 229 7.58 -0.87 -20.60
CA ARG A 229 8.55 0.24 -20.51
C ARG A 229 7.93 1.57 -20.04
N GLU A 230 6.61 1.73 -20.17
CA GLU A 230 5.86 2.94 -19.78
C GLU A 230 5.09 2.73 -18.47
N ALA A 231 4.90 1.50 -18.06
CA ALA A 231 3.98 1.12 -16.99
C ALA A 231 4.35 1.74 -15.64
N ALA A 232 5.62 1.74 -15.25
CA ALA A 232 6.07 2.33 -13.99
C ALA A 232 5.80 3.85 -13.92
N ASN A 233 5.81 4.55 -15.07
CA ASN A 233 5.53 5.99 -15.13
C ASN A 233 4.04 6.32 -14.95
N ARG A 234 3.16 5.31 -14.97
CA ARG A 234 1.72 5.47 -14.73
C ARG A 234 1.36 5.48 -13.26
N ILE A 235 2.31 5.21 -12.36
CA ILE A 235 2.07 5.15 -10.92
C ILE A 235 2.24 6.55 -10.30
N PHE A 236 1.19 7.04 -9.64
CA PHE A 236 1.23 8.26 -8.83
C PHE A 236 2.03 8.06 -7.55
N GLY A 237 1.69 7.00 -6.81
CA GLY A 237 2.30 6.70 -5.53
C GLY A 237 1.79 5.39 -4.96
N ILE A 238 2.31 5.06 -3.78
CA ILE A 238 1.98 3.82 -3.08
C ILE A 238 1.50 4.09 -1.65
N SER A 239 0.75 3.17 -1.10
CA SER A 239 0.38 3.12 0.32
C SER A 239 0.34 1.69 0.85
N LEU A 240 0.30 1.52 2.19
CA LEU A 240 -0.02 0.23 2.78
C LEU A 240 -1.48 -0.12 2.56
N LEU A 241 -1.73 -1.42 2.39
CA LEU A 241 -3.07 -1.98 2.25
C LEU A 241 -3.19 -3.25 3.10
N ASN A 242 -4.34 -3.42 3.72
CA ASN A 242 -4.74 -4.66 4.38
C ASN A 242 -6.00 -5.19 3.69
N ASP A 243 -5.89 -6.33 3.00
CA ASP A 243 -7.05 -7.03 2.42
C ASP A 243 -7.59 -8.04 3.43
N TRP A 244 -8.59 -7.60 4.21
CA TRP A 244 -9.20 -8.42 5.25
C TRP A 244 -9.85 -9.66 4.66
N SER A 245 -9.58 -10.84 5.24
CA SER A 245 -9.93 -12.13 4.65
C SER A 245 -10.69 -13.03 5.64
N ALA A 246 -11.88 -13.46 5.24
CA ALA A 246 -12.64 -14.49 5.97
C ALA A 246 -12.32 -15.87 5.34
N ARG A 247 -11.32 -16.57 5.89
CA ARG A 247 -10.73 -17.74 5.26
C ARG A 247 -11.67 -18.95 5.15
N ASP A 248 -12.52 -19.15 6.12
CA ASP A 248 -13.52 -20.21 6.10
C ASP A 248 -14.63 -19.96 5.08
N LEU A 249 -15.03 -18.70 4.88
CA LEU A 249 -15.91 -18.30 3.78
C LEU A 249 -15.20 -18.50 2.45
N GLN A 250 -13.93 -18.04 2.35
CA GLN A 250 -13.11 -18.15 1.15
C GLN A 250 -12.97 -19.61 0.69
N ALA A 251 -12.69 -20.52 1.61
CA ALA A 251 -12.53 -21.95 1.32
C ALA A 251 -13.80 -22.58 0.72
N TRP A 252 -14.98 -22.05 1.05
CA TRP A 252 -16.26 -22.53 0.52
C TRP A 252 -16.64 -21.92 -0.82
N GLU A 253 -16.36 -20.62 -1.04
CA GLU A 253 -16.87 -19.89 -2.20
C GLU A 253 -15.89 -19.68 -3.36
N TYR A 254 -14.56 -19.86 -3.14
CA TYR A 254 -13.55 -19.38 -4.11
C TYR A 254 -13.59 -20.07 -5.47
N GLN A 255 -14.18 -21.27 -5.56
CA GLN A 255 -14.39 -21.97 -6.81
C GLN A 255 -15.86 -21.84 -7.26
N PRO A 256 -16.12 -21.58 -8.56
CA PRO A 256 -15.16 -21.55 -9.69
C PRO A 256 -14.62 -20.16 -10.06
N LEU A 257 -15.09 -19.03 -9.47
CA LEU A 257 -14.79 -17.69 -9.98
C LEU A 257 -13.80 -16.87 -9.14
N GLY A 258 -13.27 -17.42 -8.06
CA GLY A 258 -12.39 -16.72 -7.14
C GLY A 258 -13.10 -16.17 -5.90
N PRO A 259 -12.39 -15.40 -5.01
CA PRO A 259 -12.97 -14.89 -3.78
C PRO A 259 -14.03 -13.82 -4.05
N PHE A 260 -15.03 -13.74 -3.17
CA PHE A 260 -16.14 -12.79 -3.28
C PHE A 260 -16.49 -12.21 -1.90
N LEU A 261 -17.44 -12.83 -1.16
CA LEU A 261 -17.85 -12.32 0.17
C LEU A 261 -16.77 -12.45 1.22
N ALA A 262 -15.83 -13.37 1.04
CA ALA A 262 -14.67 -13.53 1.91
C ALA A 262 -13.72 -12.31 1.90
N LYS A 263 -13.82 -11.45 0.88
CA LYS A 263 -12.95 -10.28 0.66
C LYS A 263 -13.72 -8.96 0.60
N SER A 264 -14.92 -8.95 0.02
CA SER A 264 -15.67 -7.73 -0.32
C SER A 264 -16.19 -6.93 0.88
N PHE A 265 -16.01 -7.43 2.12
CA PHE A 265 -16.54 -6.78 3.33
C PHE A 265 -15.68 -5.60 3.80
N ALA A 266 -14.35 -5.63 3.62
CA ALA A 266 -13.46 -4.53 3.95
C ALA A 266 -12.07 -4.68 3.31
N THR A 267 -11.48 -3.54 2.90
CA THR A 267 -10.07 -3.38 2.59
C THR A 267 -9.60 -2.08 3.23
N SER A 268 -8.55 -2.10 4.05
CA SER A 268 -8.04 -0.89 4.71
C SER A 268 -6.82 -0.35 3.97
N VAL A 269 -6.72 1.00 3.85
CA VAL A 269 -5.55 1.67 3.27
C VAL A 269 -4.94 2.67 4.24
N SER A 270 -3.63 2.84 4.20
CA SER A 270 -2.95 3.93 4.90
C SER A 270 -3.50 5.29 4.41
N PRO A 271 -3.60 6.31 5.29
CA PRO A 271 -4.00 7.65 4.88
C PRO A 271 -2.90 8.39 4.12
N TRP A 272 -1.69 7.82 4.04
CA TRP A 272 -0.53 8.40 3.38
C TRP A 272 -0.28 7.76 2.02
N VAL A 273 -0.12 8.58 1.00
CA VAL A 273 0.29 8.15 -0.35
C VAL A 273 1.70 8.70 -0.61
N VAL A 274 2.69 7.84 -0.57
CA VAL A 274 4.09 8.19 -0.89
C VAL A 274 4.23 8.29 -2.40
N PRO A 275 4.66 9.45 -2.95
CA PRO A 275 4.85 9.60 -4.38
C PRO A 275 5.84 8.58 -4.93
N PHE A 276 5.54 7.98 -6.08
CA PHE A 276 6.43 6.97 -6.67
C PHE A 276 7.83 7.52 -6.97
N ALA A 277 7.93 8.81 -7.32
CA ALA A 277 9.19 9.51 -7.51
C ALA A 277 10.06 9.56 -6.23
N ALA A 278 9.45 9.56 -5.04
CA ALA A 278 10.16 9.53 -3.77
C ALA A 278 10.84 8.19 -3.48
N LEU A 279 10.57 7.16 -4.27
CA LEU A 279 11.12 5.83 -4.11
C LEU A 279 12.32 5.58 -5.06
N ALA A 280 12.73 6.58 -5.85
CA ALA A 280 13.80 6.43 -6.82
C ALA A 280 15.11 5.84 -6.26
N PRO A 281 15.61 6.24 -5.06
CA PRO A 281 16.83 5.66 -4.49
C PRO A 281 16.66 4.21 -4.01
N PHE A 282 15.44 3.79 -3.78
CA PHE A 282 15.09 2.46 -3.27
C PHE A 282 14.70 1.47 -4.37
N ARG A 283 14.87 1.89 -5.64
CA ARG A 283 14.66 0.99 -6.78
C ARG A 283 15.82 0.01 -6.87
N VAL A 284 15.49 -1.28 -6.97
CA VAL A 284 16.44 -2.39 -6.96
C VAL A 284 16.09 -3.38 -8.07
N PRO A 285 17.02 -4.29 -8.43
CA PRO A 285 16.71 -5.35 -9.38
C PRO A 285 15.48 -6.17 -8.96
N ALA A 286 14.67 -6.54 -9.94
CA ALA A 286 13.60 -7.50 -9.75
C ALA A 286 14.16 -8.87 -9.28
N ARG A 287 13.33 -9.67 -8.60
CA ARG A 287 13.69 -11.01 -8.16
C ARG A 287 14.29 -11.80 -9.32
N ILE A 288 15.47 -12.38 -9.11
CA ILE A 288 16.15 -13.22 -10.10
C ILE A 288 15.31 -14.47 -10.35
N ARG A 289 14.93 -14.67 -11.60
CA ARG A 289 14.23 -15.86 -12.05
C ARG A 289 15.24 -16.86 -12.65
N PRO A 290 14.99 -18.17 -12.54
CA PRO A 290 15.78 -19.14 -13.28
C PRO A 290 15.74 -18.82 -14.76
N SER A 291 16.85 -18.78 -15.44
CA SER A 291 17.20 -18.25 -16.76
C SER A 291 16.06 -17.92 -17.74
N PHE A 292 16.25 -16.88 -18.57
CA PHE A 292 15.31 -16.45 -19.64
C PHE A 292 15.03 -17.52 -20.71
N ASP A 293 15.89 -18.50 -20.86
CA ASP A 293 15.73 -19.63 -21.75
C ASP A 293 14.99 -20.81 -21.10
N SER A 294 14.61 -20.67 -19.82
CA SER A 294 13.82 -21.67 -19.12
C SER A 294 12.32 -21.40 -19.32
N SER A 295 11.51 -22.44 -19.20
CA SER A 295 10.03 -22.37 -19.22
C SER A 295 9.43 -21.44 -18.15
N ASP A 296 10.24 -20.86 -17.29
CA ASP A 296 9.83 -20.04 -16.12
C ASP A 296 9.99 -18.52 -16.30
N GLY A 297 10.52 -18.07 -17.44
CA GLY A 297 10.69 -16.65 -17.75
C GLY A 297 9.36 -15.94 -18.08
N PRO A 298 9.27 -14.60 -17.89
CA PRO A 298 8.11 -13.84 -18.33
C PRO A 298 8.04 -13.83 -19.87
N LEU A 299 6.82 -13.81 -20.40
CA LEU A 299 6.62 -13.63 -21.84
C LEU A 299 7.12 -12.23 -22.29
N PRO A 300 7.45 -12.03 -23.58
CA PRO A 300 8.05 -10.79 -24.08
C PRO A 300 7.29 -9.50 -23.72
N TYR A 301 5.96 -9.53 -23.64
CA TYR A 301 5.16 -8.36 -23.26
C TYR A 301 5.31 -7.95 -21.78
N LEU A 302 5.84 -8.85 -20.95
CA LEU A 302 6.13 -8.64 -19.52
C LEU A 302 7.63 -8.52 -19.25
N PHE A 303 8.45 -8.39 -20.29
CA PHE A 303 9.89 -8.26 -20.16
C PHE A 303 10.39 -6.91 -20.65
N ASP A 304 11.12 -6.20 -19.78
CA ASP A 304 11.89 -5.01 -20.11
C ASP A 304 13.17 -4.98 -19.28
N GLY A 305 14.32 -4.69 -19.93
CA GLY A 305 15.63 -4.73 -19.27
C GLY A 305 15.77 -3.69 -18.14
N ILE A 306 15.14 -2.52 -18.28
CA ILE A 306 15.16 -1.49 -17.23
C ILE A 306 14.32 -1.95 -16.05
N ASP A 307 13.13 -2.50 -16.30
CA ASP A 307 12.28 -3.06 -15.24
C ASP A 307 12.98 -4.21 -14.50
N GLN A 308 13.71 -5.07 -15.21
CA GLN A 308 14.47 -6.14 -14.55
C GLN A 308 15.60 -5.59 -13.66
N TYR A 309 16.18 -4.45 -14.00
CA TYR A 309 17.29 -3.85 -13.25
C TYR A 309 16.84 -2.90 -12.13
N THR A 310 15.66 -2.26 -12.26
CA THR A 310 15.15 -1.28 -11.30
C THR A 310 13.66 -1.43 -11.01
N GLY A 311 13.04 -2.54 -11.36
CA GLY A 311 11.59 -2.73 -11.27
C GLY A 311 11.07 -2.98 -9.87
N ALA A 312 11.88 -3.57 -8.98
CA ALA A 312 11.51 -3.79 -7.59
C ALA A 312 11.81 -2.57 -6.70
N ILE A 313 11.26 -2.58 -5.50
CA ILE A 313 11.41 -1.51 -4.50
C ILE A 313 11.91 -2.14 -3.21
N ASP A 314 13.03 -1.64 -2.68
CA ASP A 314 13.58 -2.02 -1.38
C ASP A 314 12.73 -1.39 -0.26
N LEU A 315 11.60 -2.01 -0.01
CA LEU A 315 10.62 -1.65 1.00
C LEU A 315 10.42 -2.83 1.94
N THR A 316 10.76 -2.65 3.21
CA THR A 316 10.41 -3.58 4.28
C THR A 316 9.00 -3.28 4.75
N VAL A 317 8.16 -4.31 4.83
CA VAL A 317 6.79 -4.24 5.35
C VAL A 317 6.65 -5.17 6.56
N GLU A 318 5.90 -4.74 7.55
CA GLU A 318 5.73 -5.44 8.82
C GLU A 318 4.25 -5.57 9.18
N ALA A 319 3.87 -6.71 9.77
CA ALA A 319 2.58 -6.91 10.41
C ALA A 319 2.75 -7.05 11.93
N TRP A 320 1.92 -6.32 12.66
CA TRP A 320 1.89 -6.29 14.12
C TRP A 320 0.48 -6.56 14.63
N LEU A 321 0.39 -7.19 15.81
CA LEU A 321 -0.87 -7.48 16.48
C LEU A 321 -0.87 -6.93 17.91
N GLN A 322 -1.95 -6.28 18.29
CA GLN A 322 -2.20 -5.88 19.67
C GLN A 322 -3.57 -6.36 20.13
N THR A 323 -3.60 -7.24 21.14
CA THR A 323 -4.83 -7.75 21.69
C THR A 323 -5.46 -6.78 22.71
N PRO A 324 -6.76 -6.90 23.03
CA PRO A 324 -7.39 -6.15 24.12
C PRO A 324 -6.64 -6.28 25.45
N ALA A 325 -6.15 -7.48 25.80
CA ALA A 325 -5.39 -7.72 27.02
C ALA A 325 -4.02 -7.00 27.00
N MET A 326 -3.34 -6.98 25.86
CA MET A 326 -2.09 -6.23 25.71
C MET A 326 -2.32 -4.72 25.87
N ARG A 327 -3.37 -4.16 25.26
CA ARG A 327 -3.73 -2.74 25.44
C ARG A 327 -4.06 -2.41 26.89
N ALA A 328 -4.89 -3.20 27.53
CA ALA A 328 -5.27 -3.00 28.92
C ALA A 328 -4.06 -3.07 29.89
N ALA A 329 -3.05 -3.88 29.56
CA ALA A 329 -1.81 -4.00 30.31
C ALA A 329 -0.72 -2.96 29.91
N GLY A 330 -1.01 -2.01 28.99
CA GLY A 330 -0.04 -1.04 28.47
C GLY A 330 1.13 -1.67 27.71
N ARG A 331 0.96 -2.88 27.20
CA ARG A 331 1.99 -3.58 26.43
C ARG A 331 1.98 -3.11 24.96
N PRO A 332 3.14 -2.96 24.32
CA PRO A 332 3.21 -2.63 22.91
C PRO A 332 2.63 -3.76 22.04
N ALA A 333 2.28 -3.44 20.79
CA ALA A 333 1.95 -4.45 19.80
C ALA A 333 3.13 -5.42 19.58
N HIS A 334 2.82 -6.66 19.25
CA HIS A 334 3.78 -7.72 18.93
C HIS A 334 3.95 -7.83 17.42
N ARG A 335 5.21 -7.82 16.93
CA ARG A 335 5.48 -8.04 15.51
C ARG A 335 5.26 -9.51 15.16
N LEU A 336 4.34 -9.76 14.24
CA LEU A 336 4.03 -11.09 13.74
C LEU A 336 5.01 -11.50 12.61
N SER A 337 5.31 -10.57 11.71
CA SER A 337 6.16 -10.85 10.55
C SER A 337 6.80 -9.59 9.98
N GLU A 338 7.85 -9.81 9.17
CA GLU A 338 8.56 -8.80 8.39
C GLU A 338 8.89 -9.37 7.03
N ALA A 339 8.55 -8.67 5.95
CA ALA A 339 8.76 -9.10 4.58
C ALA A 339 9.32 -7.97 3.71
N SER A 340 9.95 -8.32 2.59
CA SER A 340 10.47 -7.38 1.59
C SER A 340 9.59 -7.37 0.35
N LEU A 341 9.18 -6.19 -0.09
CA LEU A 341 8.48 -5.99 -1.35
C LEU A 341 9.36 -6.34 -2.58
N ALA A 342 10.67 -6.23 -2.46
CA ALA A 342 11.61 -6.53 -3.53
C ALA A 342 11.60 -8.01 -3.95
N GLU A 343 11.14 -8.90 -3.06
CA GLU A 343 11.10 -10.34 -3.30
C GLU A 343 9.84 -10.82 -4.03
N LEU A 344 8.93 -9.92 -4.42
CA LEU A 344 7.77 -10.29 -5.22
C LEU A 344 8.17 -10.90 -6.57
N TRP A 345 7.38 -11.85 -7.05
CA TRP A 345 7.60 -12.48 -8.35
C TRP A 345 7.31 -11.54 -9.52
N TRP A 346 6.33 -10.66 -9.36
CA TRP A 346 5.91 -9.69 -10.35
C TRP A 346 6.22 -8.27 -9.89
N THR A 347 6.85 -7.47 -10.75
CA THR A 347 7.11 -6.04 -10.51
C THR A 347 5.84 -5.21 -10.67
N PRO A 348 5.73 -4.02 -10.08
CA PRO A 348 4.63 -3.09 -10.33
C PRO A 348 4.36 -2.81 -11.82
N ALA A 349 5.42 -2.69 -12.62
CA ALA A 349 5.29 -2.45 -14.07
C ALA A 349 4.68 -3.67 -14.78
N GLN A 350 5.04 -4.88 -14.38
CA GLN A 350 4.47 -6.11 -14.94
C GLN A 350 2.97 -6.25 -14.62
N LEU A 351 2.55 -5.86 -13.41
CA LEU A 351 1.13 -5.88 -13.03
C LEU A 351 0.31 -4.96 -13.95
N ILE A 352 0.78 -3.72 -14.17
CA ILE A 352 0.10 -2.73 -15.05
C ILE A 352 0.09 -3.20 -16.50
N ALA A 353 1.24 -3.66 -17.01
CA ALA A 353 1.34 -4.13 -18.39
C ALA A 353 0.41 -5.32 -18.66
N HIS A 354 0.31 -6.26 -17.69
CA HIS A 354 -0.60 -7.38 -17.79
C HIS A 354 -2.06 -6.94 -17.74
N HIS A 355 -2.41 -6.07 -16.78
CA HIS A 355 -3.78 -5.59 -16.59
C HIS A 355 -4.37 -4.98 -17.86
N THR A 356 -3.54 -4.29 -18.65
CA THR A 356 -3.97 -3.59 -19.86
C THR A 356 -3.70 -4.36 -21.15
N SER A 357 -3.06 -5.52 -21.09
CA SER A 357 -2.60 -6.27 -22.28
C SER A 357 -3.71 -6.69 -23.25
N ASN A 358 -4.92 -6.86 -22.75
CA ASN A 358 -6.12 -7.19 -23.53
C ASN A 358 -6.88 -5.93 -24.03
N GLY A 359 -6.33 -4.73 -23.79
CA GLY A 359 -6.99 -3.46 -24.09
C GLY A 359 -7.89 -2.91 -22.97
N CYS A 360 -7.90 -3.52 -21.79
CA CYS A 360 -8.59 -2.94 -20.63
C CYS A 360 -8.02 -1.58 -20.31
N ASN A 361 -8.86 -0.59 -20.06
CA ASN A 361 -8.42 0.72 -19.62
C ASN A 361 -8.23 0.78 -18.11
N LEU A 362 -7.20 1.47 -17.67
CA LEU A 362 -7.04 1.99 -16.32
C LEU A 362 -7.44 3.46 -16.30
N LEU A 363 -8.05 3.89 -15.22
CA LEU A 363 -8.41 5.29 -14.97
C LEU A 363 -7.45 5.92 -13.94
N PRO A 364 -7.26 7.24 -13.96
CA PRO A 364 -6.61 7.92 -12.84
C PRO A 364 -7.31 7.56 -11.53
N CYS A 365 -6.52 7.29 -10.49
CA CYS A 365 -6.98 6.85 -9.16
C CYS A 365 -7.42 5.38 -9.05
N ASP A 366 -7.41 4.58 -10.11
CA ASP A 366 -7.57 3.14 -9.96
C ASP A 366 -6.51 2.59 -9.00
N LEU A 367 -6.93 1.65 -8.15
CA LEU A 367 -6.08 1.01 -7.17
C LEU A 367 -5.71 -0.39 -7.64
N LEU A 368 -4.42 -0.68 -7.69
CA LEU A 368 -3.89 -2.02 -7.90
C LEU A 368 -3.16 -2.46 -6.63
N ALA A 369 -3.57 -3.55 -6.01
CA ALA A 369 -2.86 -4.12 -4.87
C ALA A 369 -1.93 -5.25 -5.30
N THR A 370 -0.87 -5.46 -4.53
CA THR A 370 0.18 -6.45 -4.83
C THR A 370 -0.26 -7.89 -4.59
N GLY A 371 -1.33 -8.09 -3.82
CA GLY A 371 -1.53 -9.33 -3.11
C GLY A 371 -0.63 -9.44 -1.90
N THR A 372 -0.90 -10.41 -1.05
CA THR A 372 -0.16 -10.65 0.19
C THR A 372 1.35 -10.75 -0.05
N ILE A 373 2.12 -9.93 0.67
CA ILE A 373 3.58 -9.91 0.60
C ILE A 373 4.12 -10.90 1.60
N SER A 374 4.66 -12.00 1.09
CA SER A 374 5.38 -13.02 1.85
C SER A 374 6.69 -13.34 1.16
N ASN A 375 7.70 -13.68 1.95
CA ASN A 375 8.97 -14.15 1.42
C ASN A 375 9.23 -15.59 1.89
N ARG A 376 10.38 -16.15 1.57
CA ARG A 376 10.69 -17.57 1.77
C ARG A 376 10.68 -18.00 3.23
N GLU A 377 11.14 -17.14 4.15
CA GLU A 377 11.26 -17.48 5.57
C GLU A 377 9.88 -17.45 6.25
N ASP A 378 9.64 -18.34 7.21
CA ASP A 378 8.34 -18.43 7.92
C ASP A 378 8.00 -17.13 8.66
N SER A 379 9.01 -16.45 9.22
CA SER A 379 8.85 -15.15 9.89
C SER A 379 8.50 -14.00 8.95
N SER A 380 8.46 -14.24 7.64
CA SER A 380 8.13 -13.25 6.60
C SER A 380 6.81 -13.51 5.90
N ALA A 381 5.94 -14.32 6.51
CA ALA A 381 4.60 -14.59 5.99
C ALA A 381 3.65 -13.41 6.24
N GLY A 382 2.94 -12.99 5.21
CA GLY A 382 2.11 -11.77 5.21
C GLY A 382 0.69 -11.94 5.76
N CYS A 383 0.32 -13.12 6.29
CA CYS A 383 -1.01 -13.38 6.84
C CYS A 383 -0.99 -14.48 7.90
N LEU A 384 -2.05 -14.56 8.74
CA LEU A 384 -2.17 -15.59 9.75
C LEU A 384 -2.39 -16.99 9.18
N LEU A 385 -3.05 -17.11 8.03
CA LEU A 385 -3.23 -18.39 7.34
C LEU A 385 -1.88 -19.10 7.13
N GLU A 386 -0.86 -18.37 6.71
CA GLU A 386 0.49 -18.90 6.53
C GLU A 386 1.19 -19.11 7.88
N LEU A 387 1.24 -18.08 8.74
CA LEU A 387 1.92 -18.10 10.03
C LEU A 387 1.42 -19.23 10.95
N THR A 388 0.13 -19.58 10.84
CA THR A 388 -0.51 -20.60 11.67
C THR A 388 -0.68 -21.95 10.96
N VAL A 389 -0.15 -22.07 9.75
CA VAL A 389 -0.30 -23.28 8.90
C VAL A 389 -1.78 -23.71 8.85
N GLY A 390 -2.64 -22.79 8.37
CA GLY A 390 -4.08 -23.03 8.30
C GLY A 390 -4.77 -23.16 9.68
N GLY A 391 -4.20 -22.57 10.73
CA GLY A 391 -4.69 -22.67 12.11
C GLY A 391 -4.21 -23.90 12.88
N ALA A 392 -3.36 -24.76 12.27
CA ALA A 392 -2.82 -25.94 12.94
C ALA A 392 -1.79 -25.58 14.04
N GLN A 393 -1.03 -24.50 13.82
CA GLN A 393 0.03 -24.03 14.72
C GLN A 393 -0.31 -22.64 15.27
N PRO A 394 -0.86 -22.52 16.50
CA PRO A 394 -1.15 -21.22 17.07
C PRO A 394 0.08 -20.37 17.32
N ILE A 395 0.00 -19.07 17.08
CA ILE A 395 1.02 -18.11 17.46
C ILE A 395 0.93 -17.85 18.96
N GLN A 396 2.08 -17.87 19.65
CA GLN A 396 2.20 -17.50 21.05
C GLN A 396 2.51 -16.01 21.17
N LEU A 397 1.70 -15.27 21.89
CA LEU A 397 1.89 -13.84 22.13
C LEU A 397 2.60 -13.59 23.48
N PRO A 398 3.34 -12.47 23.62
CA PRO A 398 4.02 -12.14 24.88
C PRO A 398 3.08 -11.93 26.07
N SER A 399 1.79 -11.76 25.83
CA SER A 399 0.73 -11.72 26.86
C SER A 399 0.40 -13.08 27.46
N GLY A 400 0.86 -14.18 26.85
CA GLY A 400 0.47 -15.54 27.15
C GLY A 400 -0.77 -16.01 26.39
N GLU A 401 -1.39 -15.14 25.61
CA GLU A 401 -2.50 -15.48 24.71
C GLU A 401 -1.98 -16.21 23.47
N THR A 402 -2.86 -16.95 22.81
CA THR A 402 -2.57 -17.62 21.52
C THR A 402 -3.51 -17.11 20.44
N ARG A 403 -3.04 -17.09 19.18
CA ARG A 403 -3.90 -16.79 18.03
C ARG A 403 -3.72 -17.81 16.91
N ARG A 404 -4.86 -18.28 16.38
CA ARG A 404 -4.96 -19.04 15.13
C ARG A 404 -5.55 -18.19 14.02
N ALA A 405 -6.43 -17.28 14.40
CA ALA A 405 -7.15 -16.31 13.60
C ALA A 405 -7.34 -15.05 14.45
N LEU A 406 -7.78 -13.95 13.84
CA LEU A 406 -8.11 -12.73 14.56
C LEU A 406 -9.36 -12.90 15.42
N GLU A 407 -9.29 -12.42 16.66
CA GLU A 407 -10.40 -12.37 17.61
C GLU A 407 -10.99 -10.95 17.67
N ASP A 408 -12.21 -10.85 18.21
CA ASP A 408 -12.86 -9.55 18.40
C ASP A 408 -12.05 -8.68 19.37
N GLY A 409 -11.83 -7.43 18.97
CA GLY A 409 -10.98 -6.48 19.68
C GLY A 409 -9.50 -6.55 19.32
N ASP A 410 -9.02 -7.52 18.56
CA ASP A 410 -7.65 -7.53 18.06
C ASP A 410 -7.43 -6.34 17.11
N GLU A 411 -6.29 -5.69 17.24
CA GLU A 411 -5.84 -4.63 16.33
C GLU A 411 -4.67 -5.13 15.49
N VAL A 412 -4.84 -5.10 14.17
CA VAL A 412 -3.76 -5.31 13.20
C VAL A 412 -3.16 -3.97 12.84
N ILE A 413 -1.83 -3.90 12.81
CA ILE A 413 -1.07 -2.69 12.44
C ILE A 413 -0.05 -3.10 11.39
N LEU A 414 -0.17 -2.54 10.19
CA LEU A 414 0.81 -2.71 9.13
C LEU A 414 1.72 -1.49 9.08
N ARG A 415 3.02 -1.71 8.86
CA ARG A 415 4.04 -0.67 8.67
C ARG A 415 4.84 -0.94 7.41
N GLY A 416 5.37 0.12 6.81
CA GLY A 416 6.24 0.01 5.64
C GLY A 416 7.30 1.09 5.67
N ILE A 417 8.56 0.71 5.38
CA ILE A 417 9.69 1.62 5.43
C ILE A 417 10.78 1.23 4.41
N CYS A 418 11.25 2.23 3.67
CA CYS A 418 12.42 2.10 2.82
C CYS A 418 13.64 2.61 3.58
N ARG A 419 14.72 1.79 3.60
CA ARG A 419 16.00 2.09 4.23
C ARG A 419 17.15 1.84 3.28
N ARG A 420 18.05 2.82 3.15
CA ARG A 420 19.28 2.68 2.39
C ARG A 420 20.36 3.56 3.00
N ASN A 421 21.57 3.02 3.15
CA ASN A 421 22.70 3.79 3.68
C ASN A 421 22.94 5.06 2.87
N GLY A 422 23.06 6.21 3.54
CA GLY A 422 23.28 7.51 2.91
C GLY A 422 21.98 8.21 2.44
N TYR A 423 20.81 7.64 2.72
CA TYR A 423 19.51 8.23 2.41
C TYR A 423 18.63 8.29 3.66
N PRO A 424 17.83 9.34 3.84
CA PRO A 424 16.84 9.35 4.92
C PRO A 424 15.78 8.27 4.71
N GLU A 425 15.23 7.76 5.81
CA GLU A 425 14.19 6.74 5.76
C GLU A 425 12.88 7.31 5.18
N VAL A 426 12.21 6.52 4.35
CA VAL A 426 10.89 6.85 3.79
C VAL A 426 9.86 5.87 4.32
N SER A 427 8.90 6.37 5.12
CA SER A 427 7.82 5.57 5.69
C SER A 427 6.53 5.68 4.86
N LEU A 428 5.75 4.60 4.81
CA LEU A 428 4.39 4.60 4.28
C LEU A 428 3.34 4.92 5.37
N GLY A 429 3.78 5.30 6.58
CA GLY A 429 2.93 5.46 7.74
C GLY A 429 2.43 4.12 8.27
N GLU A 430 1.23 4.09 8.82
CA GLU A 430 0.59 2.88 9.34
C GLU A 430 -0.76 2.63 8.67
N CYS A 431 -1.11 1.35 8.51
CA CYS A 431 -2.47 0.91 8.20
C CYS A 431 -2.96 0.05 9.36
N ARG A 432 -4.00 0.54 10.07
CA ARG A 432 -4.54 -0.06 11.30
C ARG A 432 -6.00 -0.45 11.14
N GLY A 433 -6.43 -1.50 11.83
CA GLY A 433 -7.82 -1.86 11.94
C GLY A 433 -8.08 -2.72 13.19
N ILE A 434 -9.17 -2.40 13.90
CA ILE A 434 -9.64 -3.17 15.06
C ILE A 434 -10.82 -4.02 14.62
N VAL A 435 -10.79 -5.31 14.98
CA VAL A 435 -11.90 -6.23 14.71
C VAL A 435 -13.06 -5.95 15.65
N ALA A 436 -14.22 -5.60 15.10
CA ALA A 436 -15.47 -5.49 15.83
C ALA A 436 -16.28 -6.79 15.74
N PRO A 437 -17.10 -7.15 16.76
CA PRO A 437 -17.98 -8.30 16.71
C PRO A 437 -18.93 -8.28 15.50
N ALA A 438 -19.37 -9.46 15.07
CA ALA A 438 -20.45 -9.57 14.10
C ALA A 438 -21.75 -8.96 14.64
N LEU A 439 -22.68 -8.59 13.75
CA LEU A 439 -24.03 -8.13 14.10
C LEU A 439 -24.89 -9.27 14.62
#